data_b15c1942958f02b610f9716251dfec28
#
_entry.id   b15c1942958f02b610f9716251dfec28
#
_cell.length_a   1.000
_cell.length_b   1.000
_cell.length_c   1.000
_cell.angle_alpha   90.00
_cell.angle_beta   90.00
_cell.angle_gamma   90.00
#
_symmetry.space_group_name_H-M   'P 1'
#
loop_
_entity.id
_entity.type
_entity.pdbx_description
1 polymer ?
#
loop_
_entity_poly.entity_id
_entity_poly.type
_entity_poly.pdbx_seq_one_letter_code
_entity_poly.pdbx_strand_id
1 'polypeptide(L)'
;MDKLQIHISNFRAIEDAQIALNGITVLTGLNATGKSTISRMMYYAGYYANHYQELIDDRLNGMLEGITLYLLQYLDLLPDDERMLFIFKGYRRFSHKPFEEEDAYLMIDTLQKHYESGAQVKSLDRERLGKVLGKQFKNRQAFFKGLEELKEVIEGVYEFYRRLLKDRPPIFLRDKLSELFSTSKETLMKSFSVREGTEEIVGPSRKDVGVFTSFDRVFYIDSPMIANFSGDFPLGVLDQNWEELIQFFYDGRTRSLSESEQRVADLLAGITRGQVVLPSKDQDGVMRTRKIYFTESSGESYAIKEVATGIKSFALIQSLLQKGLLTERTLLIIDEPEAHLHPQWTVEYARIITTLHRELGVKFLLATHSPRLVQSLSLFASEEEETAKSLLFYMSEPTGTTPVRYRFRELTEEEGIEPIFSCFNTAYDVMNQYIAEE
;
A
#
# COMPACT_ATOMS: atom_id res chain seq x y z
N MET A 1 19.02 16.74 -1.56
CA MET A 1 18.18 15.57 -1.17
C MET A 1 18.77 14.34 -1.81
N ASP A 2 18.89 13.26 -1.07
CA ASP A 2 19.40 12.01 -1.60
C ASP A 2 18.39 11.46 -2.62
N LYS A 3 18.86 11.24 -3.85
CA LYS A 3 17.97 10.76 -4.93
C LYS A 3 17.51 9.35 -4.62
N LEU A 4 16.19 9.15 -4.61
CA LEU A 4 15.60 7.82 -4.59
C LEU A 4 15.72 7.21 -5.99
N GLN A 5 16.23 5.97 -6.09
CA GLN A 5 16.43 5.29 -7.35
C GLN A 5 15.91 3.86 -7.29
N ILE A 6 15.17 3.45 -8.30
CA ILE A 6 14.77 2.07 -8.54
C ILE A 6 15.56 1.51 -9.72
N HIS A 7 16.11 0.33 -9.56
CA HIS A 7 16.76 -0.41 -10.63
C HIS A 7 16.09 -1.77 -10.81
N ILE A 8 15.68 -2.05 -12.04
CA ILE A 8 15.10 -3.33 -12.44
C ILE A 8 15.86 -3.82 -13.67
N SER A 9 16.38 -5.05 -13.63
CA SER A 9 17.09 -5.66 -14.74
C SER A 9 16.59 -7.07 -15.03
N ASN A 10 16.43 -7.39 -16.29
CA ASN A 10 16.04 -8.73 -16.77
C ASN A 10 14.78 -9.29 -16.09
N PHE A 11 13.75 -8.48 -15.92
CA PHE A 11 12.52 -8.89 -15.29
C PHE A 11 11.29 -8.67 -16.19
N ARG A 12 10.60 -9.75 -16.55
CA ARG A 12 9.44 -9.73 -17.47
C ARG A 12 9.80 -9.03 -18.79
N ALA A 13 9.04 -7.99 -19.18
CA ALA A 13 9.29 -7.20 -20.38
C ALA A 13 10.49 -6.24 -20.24
N ILE A 14 10.98 -6.02 -19.01
CA ILE A 14 12.05 -5.06 -18.73
C ILE A 14 13.41 -5.72 -18.90
N GLU A 15 14.26 -5.18 -19.79
CA GLU A 15 15.66 -5.52 -19.87
C GLU A 15 16.49 -4.73 -18.86
N ASP A 16 16.29 -3.40 -18.84
CA ASP A 16 16.95 -2.51 -17.90
C ASP A 16 16.09 -1.26 -17.65
N ALA A 17 15.95 -0.87 -16.39
CA ALA A 17 15.26 0.34 -15.97
C ALA A 17 15.94 0.92 -14.74
N GLN A 18 16.61 2.07 -14.91
CA GLN A 18 17.20 2.85 -13.81
C GLN A 18 16.41 4.16 -13.69
N ILE A 19 15.50 4.20 -12.73
CA ILE A 19 14.53 5.29 -12.59
C ILE A 19 14.83 6.08 -11.34
N ALA A 20 15.06 7.38 -11.48
CA ALA A 20 15.16 8.33 -10.38
C ALA A 20 13.77 8.88 -10.02
N LEU A 21 13.48 8.93 -8.72
CA LEU A 21 12.24 9.48 -8.19
C LEU A 21 12.58 10.77 -7.43
N ASN A 22 12.45 11.91 -8.10
CA ASN A 22 12.90 13.21 -7.58
C ASN A 22 11.84 14.31 -7.72
N GLY A 23 10.60 14.03 -7.36
CA GLY A 23 9.48 14.94 -7.53
C GLY A 23 8.42 14.29 -8.39
N ILE A 24 8.28 14.67 -9.65
CA ILE A 24 7.32 14.06 -10.58
C ILE A 24 8.11 13.21 -11.59
N THR A 25 7.99 11.90 -11.51
CA THR A 25 8.63 10.96 -12.45
C THR A 25 7.57 10.30 -13.30
N VAL A 26 7.73 10.36 -14.62
CA VAL A 26 6.76 9.90 -15.61
C VAL A 26 7.36 8.77 -16.46
N LEU A 27 6.77 7.60 -16.39
CA LEU A 27 7.09 6.45 -17.24
C LEU A 27 6.17 6.46 -18.45
N THR A 28 6.76 6.55 -19.65
CA THR A 28 6.02 6.61 -20.92
C THR A 28 6.36 5.45 -21.83
N GLY A 29 5.50 5.18 -22.81
CA GLY A 29 5.69 4.16 -23.82
C GLY A 29 4.44 3.34 -24.10
N LEU A 30 4.55 2.43 -25.06
CA LEU A 30 3.46 1.56 -25.50
C LEU A 30 2.95 0.65 -24.38
N ASN A 31 1.81 0.01 -24.63
CA ASN A 31 1.25 -0.98 -23.70
C ASN A 31 2.18 -2.20 -23.59
N ALA A 32 2.12 -2.88 -22.44
CA ALA A 32 2.89 -4.09 -22.12
C ALA A 32 4.42 -3.92 -22.09
N THR A 33 4.97 -2.69 -22.00
CA THR A 33 6.42 -2.45 -21.91
C THR A 33 7.00 -2.60 -20.51
N GLY A 34 6.15 -2.72 -19.48
CA GLY A 34 6.59 -2.95 -18.10
C GLY A 34 6.39 -1.76 -17.15
N LYS A 35 5.75 -0.66 -17.57
CA LYS A 35 5.47 0.53 -16.73
C LYS A 35 4.79 0.16 -15.42
N SER A 36 3.64 -0.51 -15.47
CA SER A 36 2.90 -0.95 -14.26
C SER A 36 3.68 -1.99 -13.43
N THR A 37 4.61 -2.72 -14.04
CA THR A 37 5.52 -3.59 -13.28
C THR A 37 6.45 -2.76 -12.40
N ILE A 38 7.02 -1.66 -12.92
CA ILE A 38 7.87 -0.73 -12.16
C ILE A 38 7.05 -0.09 -11.03
N SER A 39 5.86 0.45 -11.33
CA SER A 39 4.93 1.05 -10.37
C SER A 39 4.62 0.11 -9.21
N ARG A 40 4.19 -1.11 -9.51
CA ARG A 40 3.87 -2.13 -8.51
C ARG A 40 5.07 -2.57 -7.68
N MET A 41 6.24 -2.77 -8.31
CA MET A 41 7.46 -3.13 -7.58
C MET A 41 7.88 -2.03 -6.62
N MET A 42 7.82 -0.76 -7.04
CA MET A 42 8.12 0.38 -6.17
C MET A 42 7.13 0.47 -5.01
N TYR A 43 5.83 0.33 -5.28
CA TYR A 43 4.80 0.34 -4.25
C TYR A 43 5.06 -0.72 -3.18
N TYR A 44 5.13 -1.99 -3.56
CA TYR A 44 5.26 -3.08 -2.60
C TYR A 44 6.61 -3.05 -1.85
N ALA A 45 7.69 -2.67 -2.53
CA ALA A 45 8.98 -2.49 -1.85
C ALA A 45 8.94 -1.34 -0.85
N GLY A 46 8.36 -0.19 -1.22
CA GLY A 46 8.20 0.97 -0.35
C GLY A 46 7.27 0.68 0.82
N TYR A 47 6.12 0.09 0.54
CA TYR A 47 5.13 -0.25 1.55
C TYR A 47 5.71 -1.20 2.60
N TYR A 48 6.18 -2.37 2.19
CA TYR A 48 6.67 -3.37 3.13
C TYR A 48 8.02 -3.02 3.78
N ALA A 49 8.85 -2.18 3.14
CA ALA A 49 10.03 -1.67 3.83
C ALA A 49 9.65 -0.74 4.99
N ASN A 50 8.63 0.10 4.85
CA ASN A 50 8.16 0.98 5.92
C ASN A 50 7.22 0.27 6.91
N HIS A 51 6.47 -0.73 6.47
CA HIS A 51 5.56 -1.55 7.28
C HIS A 51 6.07 -2.98 7.45
N TYR A 52 7.37 -3.12 7.75
CA TYR A 52 8.04 -4.43 7.82
C TYR A 52 7.39 -5.38 8.84
N GLN A 53 6.78 -4.83 9.88
CA GLN A 53 6.04 -5.59 10.88
C GLN A 53 4.96 -6.47 10.25
N GLU A 54 4.22 -5.98 9.27
CA GLU A 54 3.14 -6.72 8.62
C GLU A 54 3.64 -8.01 7.92
N LEU A 55 4.89 -7.98 7.40
CA LEU A 55 5.50 -9.17 6.78
C LEU A 55 5.72 -10.31 7.76
N ILE A 56 5.90 -10.00 9.04
CA ILE A 56 6.21 -11.01 10.06
C ILE A 56 5.03 -11.30 10.99
N ASP A 57 3.99 -10.47 10.99
CA ASP A 57 2.77 -10.69 11.76
C ASP A 57 2.06 -11.98 11.35
N ASP A 58 1.98 -12.28 10.06
CA ASP A 58 1.45 -13.55 9.56
C ASP A 58 2.26 -14.74 10.07
N ARG A 59 3.59 -14.58 10.20
CA ARG A 59 4.46 -15.60 10.76
C ARG A 59 4.22 -15.81 12.25
N LEU A 60 4.09 -14.70 13.00
CA LEU A 60 3.76 -14.73 14.43
C LEU A 60 2.39 -15.39 14.64
N ASN A 61 1.38 -15.01 13.86
CA ASN A 61 0.05 -15.63 13.89
C ASN A 61 0.12 -17.14 13.66
N GLY A 62 0.87 -17.58 12.65
CA GLY A 62 1.06 -19.01 12.39
C GLY A 62 1.73 -19.77 13.53
N MET A 63 2.70 -19.14 14.22
CA MET A 63 3.38 -19.74 15.39
C MET A 63 2.46 -19.80 16.61
N LEU A 64 1.56 -18.83 16.77
CA LEU A 64 0.66 -18.73 17.90
C LEU A 64 -0.72 -19.37 17.66
N GLU A 65 -1.05 -19.82 16.44
CA GLU A 65 -2.39 -20.27 16.06
C GLU A 65 -2.95 -21.33 17.03
N GLY A 66 -2.18 -22.37 17.29
CA GLY A 66 -2.59 -23.44 18.21
C GLY A 66 -2.79 -22.95 19.65
N ILE A 67 -1.94 -22.04 20.09
CA ILE A 67 -2.00 -21.42 21.43
C ILE A 67 -3.23 -20.51 21.52
N THR A 68 -3.43 -19.66 20.53
CA THR A 68 -4.58 -18.75 20.44
C THR A 68 -5.89 -19.54 20.46
N LEU A 69 -6.01 -20.57 19.64
CA LEU A 69 -7.21 -21.43 19.60
C LEU A 69 -7.45 -22.15 20.93
N TYR A 70 -6.39 -22.53 21.64
CA TYR A 70 -6.50 -23.11 22.96
C TYR A 70 -7.02 -22.10 23.99
N LEU A 71 -6.41 -20.90 24.05
CA LEU A 71 -6.77 -19.87 25.03
C LEU A 71 -8.19 -19.33 24.81
N LEU A 72 -8.60 -19.10 23.55
CA LEU A 72 -9.94 -18.62 23.22
C LEU A 72 -11.08 -19.54 23.69
N GLN A 73 -10.81 -20.80 24.00
CA GLN A 73 -11.83 -21.70 24.56
C GLN A 73 -12.18 -21.35 26.02
N TYR A 74 -11.39 -20.54 26.70
CA TYR A 74 -11.56 -20.14 28.08
C TYR A 74 -11.97 -18.67 28.25
N LEU A 75 -12.40 -18.00 27.17
CA LEU A 75 -12.86 -16.59 27.21
C LEU A 75 -13.97 -16.34 28.23
N ASP A 76 -14.84 -17.34 28.46
CA ASP A 76 -15.94 -17.24 29.42
C ASP A 76 -15.46 -17.19 30.88
N LEU A 77 -14.18 -17.43 31.15
CA LEU A 77 -13.58 -17.28 32.47
C LEU A 77 -13.17 -15.84 32.77
N LEU A 78 -13.09 -14.98 31.76
CA LEU A 78 -12.78 -13.56 31.91
C LEU A 78 -14.00 -12.78 32.38
N PRO A 79 -13.80 -11.70 33.18
CA PRO A 79 -14.82 -10.71 33.44
C PRO A 79 -15.41 -10.13 32.12
N ASP A 80 -16.66 -9.67 32.17
CA ASP A 80 -17.37 -9.25 30.95
C ASP A 80 -16.70 -8.10 30.22
N ASP A 81 -16.09 -7.15 30.92
CA ASP A 81 -15.34 -6.02 30.38
C ASP A 81 -14.06 -6.47 29.66
N GLU A 82 -13.28 -7.36 30.26
CA GLU A 82 -12.08 -7.93 29.64
C GLU A 82 -12.45 -8.82 28.44
N ARG A 83 -13.48 -9.67 28.57
CA ARG A 83 -13.99 -10.50 27.48
C ARG A 83 -14.43 -9.66 26.27
N MET A 84 -15.13 -8.55 26.51
CA MET A 84 -15.52 -7.62 25.46
C MET A 84 -14.30 -6.99 24.79
N LEU A 85 -13.24 -6.66 25.54
CA LEU A 85 -12.00 -6.13 24.98
C LEU A 85 -11.36 -7.12 24.00
N PHE A 86 -11.32 -8.41 24.33
CA PHE A 86 -10.83 -9.46 23.41
C PHE A 86 -11.66 -9.56 22.13
N ILE A 87 -12.98 -9.43 22.25
CA ILE A 87 -13.89 -9.42 21.10
C ILE A 87 -13.64 -8.19 20.22
N PHE A 88 -13.44 -7.02 20.84
CA PHE A 88 -13.15 -5.77 20.12
C PHE A 88 -11.75 -5.71 19.51
N LYS A 89 -10.74 -6.30 20.14
CA LYS A 89 -9.40 -6.47 19.57
C LYS A 89 -9.40 -7.36 18.33
N GLY A 90 -10.52 -8.06 18.06
CA GLY A 90 -10.75 -8.78 16.81
C GLY A 90 -9.97 -10.11 16.71
N TYR A 91 -9.61 -10.77 17.83
CA TYR A 91 -8.98 -12.09 17.84
C TYR A 91 -9.89 -13.20 17.26
N ARG A 92 -10.73 -12.84 16.30
CA ARG A 92 -11.50 -13.81 15.53
C ARG A 92 -10.65 -14.33 14.37
N ARG A 93 -11.01 -15.50 13.86
CA ARG A 93 -10.38 -16.26 12.75
C ARG A 93 -9.97 -15.48 11.50
N PHE A 94 -10.27 -14.16 11.42
CA PHE A 94 -10.05 -13.28 10.29
C PHE A 94 -9.28 -11.98 10.64
N SER A 95 -8.74 -11.87 11.86
CA SER A 95 -7.89 -10.75 12.22
C SER A 95 -6.44 -11.08 11.85
N HIS A 96 -5.81 -10.26 11.01
CA HIS A 96 -4.37 -10.32 10.75
C HIS A 96 -3.53 -9.83 11.95
N LYS A 97 -4.20 -9.36 13.02
CA LYS A 97 -3.50 -8.91 14.21
C LYS A 97 -3.06 -10.10 15.05
N PRO A 98 -1.76 -10.23 15.38
CA PRO A 98 -1.30 -11.28 16.27
C PRO A 98 -1.91 -11.13 17.67
N PHE A 99 -2.11 -12.26 18.32
CA PHE A 99 -2.55 -12.31 19.72
C PHE A 99 -1.48 -11.64 20.57
N GLU A 100 -1.80 -10.62 21.36
CA GLU A 100 -0.82 -9.86 22.14
C GLU A 100 -0.26 -10.71 23.29
N GLU A 101 1.03 -10.57 23.60
CA GLU A 101 1.73 -11.33 24.63
C GLU A 101 1.06 -11.17 25.99
N GLU A 102 0.70 -9.93 26.33
CA GLU A 102 0.03 -9.56 27.57
C GLU A 102 -1.36 -10.21 27.70
N ASP A 103 -2.10 -10.27 26.60
CA ASP A 103 -3.41 -10.92 26.55
C ASP A 103 -3.28 -12.44 26.73
N ALA A 104 -2.23 -13.06 26.19
CA ALA A 104 -1.96 -14.47 26.37
C ALA A 104 -1.67 -14.79 27.85
N TYR A 105 -0.85 -13.97 28.50
CA TYR A 105 -0.56 -14.13 29.91
C TYR A 105 -1.78 -13.92 30.79
N LEU A 106 -2.59 -12.89 30.52
CA LEU A 106 -3.85 -12.66 31.24
C LEU A 106 -4.77 -13.88 31.18
N MET A 107 -4.90 -14.48 30.00
CA MET A 107 -5.71 -15.69 29.81
C MET A 107 -5.17 -16.90 30.60
N ILE A 108 -3.85 -17.11 30.57
CA ILE A 108 -3.22 -18.23 31.29
C ILE A 108 -3.36 -18.03 32.80
N ASP A 109 -3.13 -16.82 33.31
CA ASP A 109 -3.26 -16.49 34.73
C ASP A 109 -4.71 -16.65 35.21
N THR A 110 -5.68 -16.24 34.41
CA THR A 110 -7.10 -16.43 34.71
C THR A 110 -7.46 -17.93 34.75
N LEU A 111 -6.97 -18.70 33.79
CA LEU A 111 -7.16 -20.15 33.75
C LEU A 111 -6.51 -20.81 34.94
N GLN A 112 -5.33 -20.42 35.35
CA GLN A 112 -4.61 -20.94 36.51
C GLN A 112 -5.38 -20.65 37.79
N LYS A 113 -5.80 -19.42 38.03
CA LYS A 113 -6.61 -18.99 39.16
C LYS A 113 -7.95 -19.75 39.24
N HIS A 114 -8.62 -19.94 38.12
CA HIS A 114 -9.87 -20.71 38.05
C HIS A 114 -9.69 -22.12 38.59
N TYR A 115 -8.65 -22.84 38.18
CA TYR A 115 -8.39 -24.17 38.68
C TYR A 115 -7.82 -24.19 40.10
N GLU A 116 -7.06 -23.20 40.54
CA GLU A 116 -6.58 -23.05 41.90
C GLU A 116 -7.72 -22.84 42.88
N SER A 117 -8.77 -22.10 42.51
CA SER A 117 -9.96 -21.84 43.34
C SER A 117 -10.87 -23.03 43.56
N GLY A 118 -10.51 -24.22 43.08
CA GLY A 118 -11.21 -25.48 43.36
C GLY A 118 -11.91 -26.11 42.15
N ALA A 119 -11.88 -25.48 40.96
CA ALA A 119 -12.39 -26.10 39.74
C ALA A 119 -11.62 -27.40 39.40
N GLN A 120 -12.35 -28.39 38.89
CA GLN A 120 -11.75 -29.69 38.56
C GLN A 120 -11.10 -29.66 37.18
N VAL A 121 -9.80 -29.93 37.09
CA VAL A 121 -9.10 -30.11 35.80
C VAL A 121 -9.56 -31.41 35.15
N LYS A 122 -10.38 -31.32 34.10
CA LYS A 122 -10.92 -32.45 33.35
C LYS A 122 -9.84 -33.11 32.48
N SER A 123 -10.09 -34.34 32.04
CA SER A 123 -9.20 -35.04 31.08
C SER A 123 -9.09 -34.27 29.79
N LEU A 124 -10.17 -33.62 29.33
CA LEU A 124 -10.22 -32.81 28.11
C LEU A 124 -9.29 -31.58 28.18
N ASP A 125 -9.21 -30.90 29.33
CA ASP A 125 -8.34 -29.73 29.53
C ASP A 125 -6.87 -30.14 29.43
N ARG A 126 -6.50 -31.26 30.02
CA ARG A 126 -5.16 -31.84 29.94
C ARG A 126 -4.81 -32.29 28.51
N GLU A 127 -5.77 -32.89 27.80
CA GLU A 127 -5.59 -33.31 26.40
C GLU A 127 -5.40 -32.10 25.47
N ARG A 128 -6.20 -31.05 25.65
CA ARG A 128 -6.10 -29.80 24.85
C ARG A 128 -4.75 -29.12 25.01
N LEU A 129 -4.30 -28.93 26.27
CA LEU A 129 -2.97 -28.38 26.55
C LEU A 129 -1.88 -29.30 25.98
N GLY A 130 -2.09 -30.62 26.09
CA GLY A 130 -1.16 -31.60 25.53
C GLY A 130 -1.00 -31.52 24.02
N LYS A 131 -2.08 -31.24 23.30
CA LYS A 131 -2.02 -31.01 21.83
C LYS A 131 -1.19 -29.79 21.47
N VAL A 132 -1.34 -28.70 22.23
CA VAL A 132 -0.59 -27.46 22.00
C VAL A 132 0.91 -27.64 22.27
N LEU A 133 1.27 -28.31 23.36
CA LEU A 133 2.67 -28.50 23.79
C LEU A 133 3.33 -29.77 23.24
N GLY A 134 2.57 -30.61 22.52
CA GLY A 134 3.07 -31.90 22.02
C GLY A 134 3.41 -32.90 23.13
N LYS A 135 2.73 -32.82 24.30
CA LYS A 135 3.00 -33.60 25.53
C LYS A 135 1.75 -34.20 26.11
N GLN A 136 1.91 -35.14 27.05
CA GLN A 136 0.79 -35.71 27.82
C GLN A 136 0.85 -35.29 29.29
N PHE A 137 -0.27 -34.80 29.82
CA PHE A 137 -0.41 -34.38 31.21
C PHE A 137 -1.30 -35.37 31.98
N LYS A 138 -0.68 -36.18 32.86
CA LYS A 138 -1.36 -37.29 33.53
C LYS A 138 -2.21 -36.86 34.73
N ASN A 139 -1.87 -35.76 35.40
CA ASN A 139 -2.52 -35.29 36.61
C ASN A 139 -2.59 -33.77 36.69
N ARG A 140 -3.25 -33.26 37.74
CA ARG A 140 -3.42 -31.80 37.95
C ARG A 140 -2.09 -31.07 38.09
N GLN A 141 -1.12 -31.61 38.82
CA GLN A 141 0.17 -30.97 39.04
C GLN A 141 0.95 -30.83 37.71
N ALA A 142 0.92 -31.88 36.89
CA ALA A 142 1.54 -31.84 35.55
C ALA A 142 0.84 -30.80 34.63
N PHE A 143 -0.48 -30.63 34.75
CA PHE A 143 -1.23 -29.64 34.02
C PHE A 143 -0.79 -28.22 34.39
N PHE A 144 -0.65 -27.87 35.66
CA PHE A 144 -0.16 -26.55 36.09
C PHE A 144 1.26 -26.29 35.60
N LYS A 145 2.15 -27.29 35.70
CA LYS A 145 3.48 -27.19 35.14
C LYS A 145 3.42 -26.93 33.60
N GLY A 146 2.46 -27.54 32.92
CA GLY A 146 2.21 -27.30 31.49
C GLY A 146 1.74 -25.89 31.20
N LEU A 147 0.98 -25.23 32.08
CA LEU A 147 0.62 -23.81 31.91
C LEU A 147 1.83 -22.89 32.05
N GLU A 148 2.76 -23.17 32.95
CA GLU A 148 4.02 -22.41 33.05
C GLU A 148 4.90 -22.65 31.80
N GLU A 149 5.03 -23.90 31.33
CA GLU A 149 5.72 -24.21 30.09
C GLU A 149 5.08 -23.48 28.87
N LEU A 150 3.75 -23.31 28.87
CA LEU A 150 3.05 -22.56 27.83
C LEU A 150 3.47 -21.07 27.82
N LYS A 151 3.63 -20.46 29.01
CA LYS A 151 4.16 -19.08 29.11
C LYS A 151 5.58 -18.99 28.56
N GLU A 152 6.46 -19.93 28.90
CA GLU A 152 7.83 -19.97 28.39
C GLU A 152 7.85 -20.09 26.84
N VAL A 153 6.96 -20.91 26.27
CA VAL A 153 6.83 -21.02 24.80
C VAL A 153 6.38 -19.72 24.18
N ILE A 154 5.37 -19.04 24.76
CA ILE A 154 4.89 -17.74 24.30
C ILE A 154 6.00 -16.70 24.36
N GLU A 155 6.71 -16.60 25.48
CA GLU A 155 7.84 -15.69 25.66
C GLU A 155 8.91 -15.92 24.57
N GLY A 156 9.29 -17.18 24.35
CA GLY A 156 10.25 -17.53 23.30
C GLY A 156 9.81 -17.14 21.89
N VAL A 157 8.51 -17.27 21.58
CA VAL A 157 7.92 -16.85 20.31
C VAL A 157 8.00 -15.32 20.15
N TYR A 158 7.64 -14.57 21.20
CA TYR A 158 7.70 -13.11 21.17
C TYR A 158 9.13 -12.56 21.19
N GLU A 159 10.08 -13.21 21.87
CA GLU A 159 11.48 -12.88 21.78
C GLU A 159 12.03 -13.06 20.35
N PHE A 160 11.67 -14.17 19.71
CA PHE A 160 12.00 -14.42 18.32
C PHE A 160 11.39 -13.35 17.39
N TYR A 161 10.13 -13.01 17.59
CA TYR A 161 9.45 -11.96 16.84
C TYR A 161 10.11 -10.58 17.01
N ARG A 162 10.42 -10.16 18.26
CA ARG A 162 11.16 -8.92 18.55
C ARG A 162 12.54 -8.88 17.87
N ARG A 163 13.21 -10.03 17.79
CA ARG A 163 14.48 -10.16 17.07
C ARG A 163 14.28 -9.96 15.55
N LEU A 164 13.26 -10.56 14.95
CA LEU A 164 12.94 -10.37 13.54
C LEU A 164 12.61 -8.90 13.23
N LEU A 165 11.87 -8.21 14.11
CA LEU A 165 11.60 -6.77 13.97
C LEU A 165 12.87 -5.93 14.00
N LYS A 166 13.80 -6.28 14.86
CA LYS A 166 15.09 -5.57 14.99
C LYS A 166 16.01 -5.83 13.81
N ASP A 167 16.19 -7.08 13.45
CA ASP A 167 17.17 -7.52 12.44
C ASP A 167 16.66 -7.36 11.01
N ARG A 168 15.34 -7.27 10.82
CA ARG A 168 14.63 -7.05 9.53
C ARG A 168 15.17 -7.92 8.38
N PRO A 169 15.27 -9.26 8.54
CA PRO A 169 15.89 -10.10 7.52
C PRO A 169 15.12 -10.02 6.18
N PRO A 170 15.82 -9.88 5.05
CA PRO A 170 15.19 -9.61 3.75
C PRO A 170 14.39 -10.80 3.20
N ILE A 171 14.47 -11.97 3.83
CA ILE A 171 13.79 -13.18 3.36
C ILE A 171 12.26 -12.97 3.29
N PHE A 172 11.65 -12.31 4.27
CA PHE A 172 10.20 -12.11 4.32
C PHE A 172 9.71 -11.18 3.20
N LEU A 173 10.42 -10.08 2.95
CA LEU A 173 10.13 -9.19 1.84
C LEU A 173 10.28 -9.90 0.48
N ARG A 174 11.34 -10.68 0.33
CA ARG A 174 11.59 -11.47 -0.88
C ARG A 174 10.51 -12.51 -1.14
N ASP A 175 10.07 -13.20 -0.09
CA ASP A 175 8.99 -14.18 -0.16
C ASP A 175 7.69 -13.51 -0.61
N LYS A 176 7.33 -12.39 0.02
CA LYS A 176 6.13 -11.62 -0.33
C LYS A 176 6.18 -11.08 -1.76
N LEU A 177 7.27 -10.45 -2.17
CA LEU A 177 7.42 -9.95 -3.53
C LEU A 177 7.43 -11.10 -4.56
N SER A 178 8.05 -12.25 -4.27
CA SER A 178 8.04 -13.39 -5.20
C SER A 178 6.64 -13.98 -5.39
N GLU A 179 5.83 -13.99 -4.34
CA GLU A 179 4.41 -14.37 -4.39
C GLU A 179 3.61 -13.37 -5.24
N LEU A 180 3.68 -12.08 -4.93
CA LEU A 180 2.94 -11.01 -5.62
C LEU A 180 3.26 -10.92 -7.12
N PHE A 181 4.50 -11.20 -7.49
CA PHE A 181 4.94 -11.18 -8.89
C PHE A 181 4.98 -12.56 -9.55
N SER A 182 4.54 -13.62 -8.87
CA SER A 182 4.53 -15.00 -9.37
C SER A 182 5.88 -15.38 -10.01
N THR A 183 6.98 -15.14 -9.28
CA THR A 183 8.35 -15.34 -9.75
C THR A 183 9.21 -16.06 -8.70
N SER A 184 10.38 -16.60 -9.11
CA SER A 184 11.28 -17.19 -8.14
C SER A 184 12.02 -16.12 -7.33
N LYS A 185 12.33 -16.42 -6.06
CA LYS A 185 13.11 -15.55 -5.17
C LYS A 185 14.49 -15.21 -5.77
N GLU A 186 15.12 -16.16 -6.45
CA GLU A 186 16.43 -15.98 -7.09
C GLU A 186 16.37 -14.98 -8.24
N THR A 187 15.33 -15.06 -9.06
CA THR A 187 15.11 -14.11 -10.16
C THR A 187 14.90 -12.70 -9.62
N LEU A 188 14.00 -12.57 -8.66
CA LEU A 188 13.68 -11.26 -8.06
C LEU A 188 14.92 -10.62 -7.43
N MET A 189 15.72 -11.41 -6.70
CA MET A 189 16.92 -10.93 -6.01
C MET A 189 17.98 -10.34 -6.94
N LYS A 190 18.10 -10.90 -8.13
CA LYS A 190 19.08 -10.43 -9.13
C LYS A 190 18.54 -9.26 -9.96
N SER A 191 17.24 -9.09 -9.97
CA SER A 191 16.55 -8.23 -10.91
C SER A 191 16.09 -6.90 -10.33
N PHE A 192 16.11 -6.71 -9.00
CA PHE A 192 15.47 -5.56 -8.38
C PHE A 192 16.27 -4.99 -7.21
N SER A 193 16.43 -3.66 -7.20
CA SER A 193 16.94 -2.92 -6.05
C SER A 193 16.34 -1.52 -5.97
N VAL A 194 16.24 -0.98 -4.76
CA VAL A 194 15.88 0.41 -4.50
C VAL A 194 16.93 1.03 -3.59
N ARG A 195 17.39 2.21 -3.96
CA ARG A 195 18.42 2.99 -3.26
C ARG A 195 17.90 4.36 -2.89
N GLU A 196 18.36 4.85 -1.74
CA GLU A 196 18.17 6.22 -1.32
C GLU A 196 19.55 6.85 -1.08
N GLY A 197 19.94 7.78 -1.95
CA GLY A 197 21.31 8.27 -2.01
C GLY A 197 22.30 7.16 -2.32
N THR A 198 23.24 6.93 -1.42
CA THR A 198 24.25 5.87 -1.55
C THR A 198 23.81 4.54 -0.91
N GLU A 199 22.73 4.55 -0.13
CA GLU A 199 22.27 3.39 0.62
C GLU A 199 21.27 2.56 -0.20
N GLU A 200 21.51 1.25 -0.31
CA GLU A 200 20.54 0.30 -0.85
C GLU A 200 19.54 -0.02 0.25
N ILE A 201 18.25 0.31 0.08
CA ILE A 201 17.18 0.06 1.05
C ILE A 201 16.62 -1.34 0.88
N VAL A 202 16.39 -1.73 -0.37
CA VAL A 202 15.94 -3.07 -0.78
C VAL A 202 16.83 -3.53 -1.91
N GLY A 203 17.36 -4.75 -1.84
CA GLY A 203 18.16 -5.29 -2.95
C GLY A 203 19.00 -6.51 -2.57
N PRO A 204 19.81 -6.99 -3.52
CA PRO A 204 20.57 -8.22 -3.38
C PRO A 204 21.72 -8.12 -2.36
N SER A 205 22.29 -6.93 -2.17
CA SER A 205 23.49 -6.71 -1.35
C SER A 205 23.19 -6.56 0.14
N ARG A 206 21.92 -6.37 0.51
CA ARG A 206 21.51 -6.12 1.91
C ARG A 206 21.32 -7.42 2.70
N LYS A 207 21.76 -7.34 3.98
CA LYS A 207 21.50 -8.38 4.98
C LYS A 207 20.21 -8.10 5.78
N ASP A 208 19.69 -6.90 5.69
CA ASP A 208 18.47 -6.40 6.33
C ASP A 208 17.65 -5.57 5.34
N VAL A 209 16.39 -5.35 5.63
CA VAL A 209 15.51 -4.41 4.88
C VAL A 209 15.67 -3.03 5.54
N GLY A 210 16.09 -2.02 4.76
CA GLY A 210 16.21 -0.64 5.24
C GLY A 210 14.84 0.01 5.47
N VAL A 211 14.87 1.28 5.88
CA VAL A 211 13.68 2.14 6.03
C VAL A 211 13.90 3.35 5.12
N PHE A 212 12.88 3.72 4.36
CA PHE A 212 12.95 4.93 3.56
C PHE A 212 12.86 6.18 4.44
N THR A 213 13.73 7.15 4.17
CA THR A 213 13.76 8.44 4.87
C THR A 213 13.12 9.54 4.05
N SER A 214 13.08 9.43 2.73
CA SER A 214 12.48 10.42 1.82
C SER A 214 10.96 10.35 1.77
N PHE A 215 10.36 9.24 2.19
CA PHE A 215 8.91 9.09 2.35
C PHE A 215 8.59 8.10 3.46
N ASP A 216 7.48 8.31 4.14
CA ASP A 216 6.91 7.36 5.12
C ASP A 216 5.63 6.70 4.62
N ARG A 217 5.03 7.27 3.57
CA ARG A 217 3.82 6.75 2.93
C ARG A 217 4.02 6.58 1.44
N VAL A 218 3.55 5.47 0.94
CA VAL A 218 3.46 5.18 -0.48
C VAL A 218 2.04 4.72 -0.80
N PHE A 219 1.39 5.36 -1.76
CA PHE A 219 0.08 4.94 -2.25
C PHE A 219 0.17 4.53 -3.71
N TYR A 220 -0.61 3.53 -4.09
CA TYR A 220 -0.70 3.07 -5.46
C TYR A 220 -2.16 3.06 -5.93
N ILE A 221 -2.45 3.89 -6.92
CA ILE A 221 -3.75 3.98 -7.57
C ILE A 221 -3.61 3.37 -8.97
N ASP A 222 -4.12 2.16 -9.13
CA ASP A 222 -4.18 1.45 -10.41
C ASP A 222 -5.54 1.62 -11.10
N SER A 223 -6.55 2.04 -10.35
CA SER A 223 -7.89 2.28 -10.88
C SER A 223 -8.69 3.22 -9.99
N PRO A 224 -9.45 4.17 -10.55
CA PRO A 224 -10.37 5.00 -9.78
C PRO A 224 -11.57 4.22 -9.24
N MET A 225 -11.77 2.96 -9.65
CA MET A 225 -12.88 2.11 -9.21
C MET A 225 -12.79 1.72 -7.73
N ILE A 226 -11.62 1.86 -7.11
CA ILE A 226 -11.45 1.67 -5.66
C ILE A 226 -12.43 2.54 -4.84
N ALA A 227 -12.82 3.70 -5.34
CA ALA A 227 -13.81 4.57 -4.69
C ALA A 227 -15.20 3.92 -4.54
N ASN A 228 -15.50 2.83 -5.28
CA ASN A 228 -16.78 2.12 -5.18
C ASN A 228 -16.89 1.22 -3.95
N PHE A 229 -15.76 0.87 -3.33
CA PHE A 229 -15.76 -0.04 -2.20
C PHE A 229 -16.22 0.66 -0.92
N SER A 230 -16.93 -0.08 -0.07
CA SER A 230 -17.36 0.36 1.26
C SER A 230 -16.43 -0.14 2.34
N GLY A 231 -16.42 0.53 3.50
CA GLY A 231 -15.61 0.10 4.65
C GLY A 231 -16.02 -1.23 5.30
N ASP A 232 -17.10 -1.85 4.82
CA ASP A 232 -17.58 -3.15 5.33
C ASP A 232 -16.96 -4.35 4.56
N PHE A 233 -15.99 -4.12 3.68
CA PHE A 233 -15.35 -5.20 2.92
C PHE A 233 -14.44 -6.03 3.85
N PRO A 234 -14.47 -7.38 3.76
CA PRO A 234 -13.58 -8.21 4.55
C PRO A 234 -12.11 -7.95 4.17
N LEU A 235 -11.26 -7.69 5.14
CA LEU A 235 -9.82 -7.56 4.93
C LEU A 235 -9.23 -8.88 4.40
N GLY A 236 -8.20 -8.81 3.56
CA GLY A 236 -7.53 -9.96 2.97
C GLY A 236 -8.20 -10.50 1.69
N VAL A 237 -9.21 -9.80 1.16
CA VAL A 237 -9.90 -10.17 -0.09
C VAL A 237 -9.46 -9.29 -1.26
N LEU A 238 -9.03 -8.07 -0.97
CA LEU A 238 -8.57 -7.10 -1.97
C LEU A 238 -7.04 -7.07 -2.04
N ASP A 239 -6.51 -6.49 -3.12
CA ASP A 239 -5.09 -6.18 -3.20
C ASP A 239 -4.70 -5.16 -2.10
N GLN A 240 -3.48 -5.28 -1.58
CA GLN A 240 -2.99 -4.48 -0.45
C GLN A 240 -3.15 -2.97 -0.64
N ASN A 241 -2.89 -2.46 -1.86
CA ASN A 241 -3.06 -1.05 -2.18
C ASN A 241 -4.51 -0.56 -2.04
N TRP A 242 -5.48 -1.42 -2.33
CA TRP A 242 -6.90 -1.10 -2.19
C TRP A 242 -7.34 -1.14 -0.73
N GLU A 243 -6.89 -2.15 0.01
CA GLU A 243 -7.20 -2.27 1.45
C GLU A 243 -6.68 -1.07 2.23
N GLU A 244 -5.44 -0.65 1.96
CA GLU A 244 -4.82 0.51 2.60
C GLU A 244 -5.62 1.79 2.35
N LEU A 245 -5.96 2.09 1.09
CA LEU A 245 -6.74 3.27 0.74
C LEU A 245 -8.14 3.26 1.37
N ILE A 246 -8.82 2.10 1.35
CA ILE A 246 -10.14 1.93 1.96
C ILE A 246 -10.07 2.19 3.47
N GLN A 247 -9.09 1.63 4.17
CA GLN A 247 -8.90 1.85 5.60
C GLN A 247 -8.78 3.33 5.92
N PHE A 248 -7.98 4.09 5.18
CA PHE A 248 -7.84 5.53 5.39
C PHE A 248 -9.13 6.30 5.13
N PHE A 249 -9.89 5.96 4.10
CA PHE A 249 -11.14 6.65 3.79
C PHE A 249 -12.21 6.43 4.86
N TYR A 250 -12.19 5.28 5.53
CA TYR A 250 -13.20 4.89 6.52
C TYR A 250 -12.74 4.97 7.99
N ASP A 251 -11.55 5.49 8.28
CA ASP A 251 -11.05 5.61 9.67
C ASP A 251 -11.82 6.62 10.54
N GLY A 252 -12.67 7.42 9.92
CA GLY A 252 -13.54 8.39 10.59
C GLY A 252 -12.83 9.63 11.16
N ARG A 253 -11.50 9.75 11.01
CA ARG A 253 -10.73 10.91 11.45
C ARG A 253 -10.89 12.05 10.45
N THR A 254 -11.12 13.25 10.97
CA THR A 254 -11.17 14.50 10.20
C THR A 254 -10.20 15.51 10.80
N ARG A 255 -9.68 16.41 9.98
CA ARG A 255 -8.82 17.52 10.42
C ARG A 255 -9.08 18.78 9.60
N SER A 256 -8.61 19.91 10.08
CA SER A 256 -8.57 21.15 9.30
C SER A 256 -7.46 21.10 8.26
N LEU A 257 -7.68 21.63 7.08
CA LEU A 257 -6.67 21.80 6.04
C LEU A 257 -5.78 23.02 6.37
N SER A 258 -4.52 22.97 6.02
CA SER A 258 -3.61 24.10 5.97
C SER A 258 -3.99 25.04 4.80
N GLU A 259 -3.43 26.24 4.76
CA GLU A 259 -3.69 27.18 3.66
C GLU A 259 -3.28 26.61 2.30
N SER A 260 -2.15 25.92 2.21
CA SER A 260 -1.71 25.27 0.96
C SER A 260 -2.65 24.15 0.54
N GLU A 261 -3.07 23.31 1.50
CA GLU A 261 -4.04 22.26 1.22
C GLU A 261 -5.41 22.81 0.83
N GLN A 262 -5.83 23.93 1.41
CA GLN A 262 -7.09 24.57 1.04
C GLN A 262 -7.05 25.11 -0.40
N ARG A 263 -5.92 25.72 -0.83
CA ARG A 263 -5.77 26.13 -2.24
C ARG A 263 -5.92 24.96 -3.21
N VAL A 264 -5.33 23.82 -2.90
CA VAL A 264 -5.47 22.60 -3.72
C VAL A 264 -6.91 22.07 -3.68
N ALA A 265 -7.55 22.06 -2.51
CA ALA A 265 -8.94 21.64 -2.36
C ALA A 265 -9.90 22.53 -3.18
N ASP A 266 -9.71 23.83 -3.16
CA ASP A 266 -10.51 24.80 -3.93
C ASP A 266 -10.31 24.61 -5.44
N LEU A 267 -9.09 24.34 -5.89
CA LEU A 267 -8.79 24.01 -7.28
C LEU A 267 -9.52 22.73 -7.71
N LEU A 268 -9.43 21.65 -6.91
CA LEU A 268 -10.13 20.39 -7.17
C LEU A 268 -11.65 20.57 -7.22
N ALA A 269 -12.21 21.32 -6.26
CA ALA A 269 -13.64 21.61 -6.20
C ALA A 269 -14.10 22.45 -7.41
N GLY A 270 -13.28 23.38 -7.88
CA GLY A 270 -13.55 24.18 -9.07
C GLY A 270 -13.61 23.33 -10.37
N ILE A 271 -12.71 22.34 -10.50
CA ILE A 271 -12.66 21.44 -11.66
C ILE A 271 -13.86 20.48 -11.65
N THR A 272 -14.10 19.83 -10.52
CA THR A 272 -15.14 18.79 -10.41
C THR A 272 -16.54 19.37 -10.15
N ARG A 273 -16.61 20.65 -9.80
CA ARG A 273 -17.83 21.36 -9.36
C ARG A 273 -18.50 20.68 -8.17
N GLY A 274 -17.68 20.14 -7.26
CA GLY A 274 -18.18 19.46 -6.09
C GLY A 274 -17.07 18.99 -5.14
N GLN A 275 -17.49 18.37 -4.05
CA GLN A 275 -16.60 17.93 -2.98
C GLN A 275 -16.96 16.52 -2.53
N VAL A 276 -15.93 15.76 -2.15
CA VAL A 276 -16.08 14.48 -1.48
C VAL A 276 -16.46 14.69 -0.03
N VAL A 277 -17.45 13.94 0.44
CA VAL A 277 -17.83 13.85 1.85
C VAL A 277 -17.46 12.45 2.34
N LEU A 278 -16.43 12.40 3.17
CA LEU A 278 -15.94 11.16 3.76
C LEU A 278 -16.75 10.76 4.99
N PRO A 279 -16.79 9.45 5.32
CA PRO A 279 -17.35 8.99 6.57
C PRO A 279 -16.73 9.71 7.77
N SER A 280 -17.54 10.11 8.71
CA SER A 280 -17.09 10.80 9.93
C SER A 280 -17.77 10.19 11.15
N LYS A 281 -17.09 10.26 12.31
CA LYS A 281 -17.65 9.91 13.62
C LYS A 281 -18.26 11.14 14.27
N ASP A 282 -19.33 10.95 15.04
CA ASP A 282 -19.85 12.00 15.92
C ASP A 282 -19.02 12.12 17.22
N GLN A 283 -19.45 13.00 18.13
CA GLN A 283 -18.76 13.22 19.40
C GLN A 283 -18.73 11.98 20.31
N ASP A 284 -19.67 11.06 20.10
CA ASP A 284 -19.76 9.80 20.83
C ASP A 284 -18.99 8.66 20.15
N GLY A 285 -18.26 8.96 19.06
CA GLY A 285 -17.46 8.01 18.30
C GLY A 285 -18.26 7.11 17.36
N VAL A 286 -19.55 7.36 17.20
CA VAL A 286 -20.42 6.59 16.29
C VAL A 286 -20.27 7.12 14.87
N MET A 287 -20.14 6.22 13.90
CA MET A 287 -20.05 6.58 12.49
C MET A 287 -21.35 7.19 11.98
N ARG A 288 -21.33 8.46 11.59
CA ARG A 288 -22.50 9.16 11.04
C ARG A 288 -22.92 8.59 9.69
N THR A 289 -21.96 8.22 8.87
CA THR A 289 -22.20 7.56 7.56
C THR A 289 -21.11 6.53 7.32
N ARG A 290 -21.50 5.44 6.67
CA ARG A 290 -20.58 4.37 6.21
C ARG A 290 -20.35 4.42 4.70
N LYS A 291 -20.69 5.53 4.05
CA LYS A 291 -20.56 5.70 2.60
C LYS A 291 -19.83 6.99 2.29
N ILE A 292 -19.08 6.98 1.22
CA ILE A 292 -18.48 8.17 0.62
C ILE A 292 -19.55 8.78 -0.30
N TYR A 293 -19.75 10.10 -0.17
CA TYR A 293 -20.63 10.86 -1.03
C TYR A 293 -19.82 11.89 -1.81
N PHE A 294 -20.34 12.27 -2.96
CA PHE A 294 -19.90 13.43 -3.71
C PHE A 294 -21.04 14.43 -3.72
N THR A 295 -20.78 15.64 -3.23
CA THR A 295 -21.76 16.73 -3.16
C THR A 295 -21.40 17.76 -4.20
N GLU A 296 -22.29 17.99 -5.16
CA GLU A 296 -22.13 19.01 -6.18
C GLU A 296 -22.31 20.43 -5.59
N SER A 297 -21.78 21.44 -6.31
CA SER A 297 -21.98 22.86 -5.94
C SER A 297 -23.43 23.30 -5.93
N SER A 298 -24.33 22.54 -6.59
CA SER A 298 -25.78 22.70 -6.52
C SER A 298 -26.38 22.32 -5.16
N GLY A 299 -25.63 21.57 -4.33
CA GLY A 299 -26.07 21.01 -3.06
C GLY A 299 -26.62 19.59 -3.16
N GLU A 300 -26.73 19.02 -4.35
CA GLU A 300 -27.11 17.62 -4.53
C GLU A 300 -25.99 16.67 -4.17
N SER A 301 -26.32 15.56 -3.51
CA SER A 301 -25.35 14.58 -3.03
C SER A 301 -25.63 13.19 -3.58
N TYR A 302 -24.62 12.55 -4.14
CA TYR A 302 -24.69 11.23 -4.72
C TYR A 302 -23.72 10.28 -4.04
N ALA A 303 -24.08 9.01 -3.88
CA ALA A 303 -23.09 8.03 -3.43
C ALA A 303 -21.97 7.93 -4.48
N ILE A 304 -20.71 7.88 -4.03
CA ILE A 304 -19.54 7.93 -4.93
C ILE A 304 -19.59 6.85 -6.02
N LYS A 305 -20.18 5.69 -5.73
CA LYS A 305 -20.35 4.60 -6.71
C LYS A 305 -21.23 4.99 -7.92
N GLU A 306 -22.14 5.96 -7.75
CA GLU A 306 -23.10 6.44 -8.76
C GLU A 306 -22.53 7.57 -9.62
N VAL A 307 -21.39 8.11 -9.21
CA VAL A 307 -20.72 9.23 -9.89
C VAL A 307 -19.87 8.74 -11.06
N ALA A 308 -19.69 9.56 -12.09
CA ALA A 308 -18.87 9.26 -13.25
C ALA A 308 -17.42 8.91 -12.87
N THR A 309 -16.83 7.93 -13.56
CA THR A 309 -15.48 7.42 -13.24
C THR A 309 -14.40 8.51 -13.25
N GLY A 310 -14.47 9.46 -14.17
CA GLY A 310 -13.54 10.59 -14.19
C GLY A 310 -13.60 11.47 -12.92
N ILE A 311 -14.79 11.67 -12.34
CA ILE A 311 -14.92 12.38 -11.06
C ILE A 311 -14.29 11.55 -9.92
N LYS A 312 -14.39 10.21 -9.96
CA LYS A 312 -13.78 9.33 -8.95
C LYS A 312 -12.27 9.48 -8.88
N SER A 313 -11.60 9.70 -10.02
CA SER A 313 -10.14 9.95 -10.05
C SER A 313 -9.77 11.19 -9.23
N PHE A 314 -10.50 12.29 -9.40
CA PHE A 314 -10.31 13.50 -8.59
C PHE A 314 -10.77 13.31 -7.14
N ALA A 315 -11.84 12.54 -6.92
CA ALA A 315 -12.38 12.25 -5.59
C ALA A 315 -11.37 11.47 -4.72
N LEU A 316 -10.58 10.59 -5.28
CA LEU A 316 -9.49 9.90 -4.58
C LEU A 316 -8.45 10.91 -4.09
N ILE A 317 -8.01 11.83 -4.94
CA ILE A 317 -7.06 12.88 -4.55
C ILE A 317 -7.66 13.78 -3.47
N GLN A 318 -8.92 14.21 -3.61
CA GLN A 318 -9.62 14.99 -2.57
C GLN A 318 -9.68 14.24 -1.24
N SER A 319 -9.96 12.93 -1.28
CA SER A 319 -10.03 12.09 -0.08
C SER A 319 -8.68 12.01 0.64
N LEU A 320 -7.60 11.75 -0.10
CA LEU A 320 -6.24 11.73 0.46
C LEU A 320 -5.85 13.09 1.05
N LEU A 321 -6.20 14.19 0.37
CA LEU A 321 -5.94 15.55 0.84
C LEU A 321 -6.69 15.84 2.15
N GLN A 322 -8.00 15.56 2.22
CA GLN A 322 -8.82 15.75 3.42
C GLN A 322 -8.33 14.94 4.62
N LYS A 323 -7.73 13.78 4.38
CA LYS A 323 -7.12 12.95 5.42
C LYS A 323 -5.71 13.42 5.84
N GLY A 324 -5.12 14.40 5.13
CA GLY A 324 -3.76 14.87 5.37
C GLY A 324 -2.69 13.85 5.03
N LEU A 325 -2.98 13.04 4.02
CA LEU A 325 -2.09 11.98 3.58
C LEU A 325 -1.16 12.43 2.44
N LEU A 326 -1.39 13.63 1.87
CA LEU A 326 -0.57 14.21 0.81
C LEU A 326 0.40 15.24 1.41
N THR A 327 1.65 14.83 1.59
CA THR A 327 2.72 15.62 2.19
C THR A 327 4.04 15.42 1.42
N GLU A 328 5.07 16.18 1.74
CA GLU A 328 6.44 16.00 1.20
C GLU A 328 7.03 14.60 1.45
N ARG A 329 6.47 13.87 2.43
CA ARG A 329 6.84 12.50 2.77
C ARG A 329 5.91 11.45 2.14
N THR A 330 5.14 11.82 1.13
CA THR A 330 4.24 10.92 0.40
C THR A 330 4.77 10.66 -1.00
N LEU A 331 4.87 9.39 -1.38
CA LEU A 331 5.04 8.94 -2.76
C LEU A 331 3.69 8.44 -3.28
N LEU A 332 3.12 9.14 -4.25
CA LEU A 332 1.86 8.75 -4.90
C LEU A 332 2.15 8.14 -6.28
N ILE A 333 1.88 6.87 -6.42
CA ILE A 333 2.06 6.11 -7.66
C ILE A 333 0.71 5.98 -8.34
N ILE A 334 0.62 6.37 -9.61
CA ILE A 334 -0.65 6.30 -10.37
C ILE A 334 -0.38 5.67 -11.73
N ASP A 335 -1.06 4.57 -12.00
CA ASP A 335 -1.07 3.96 -13.32
C ASP A 335 -2.25 4.53 -14.13
N GLU A 336 -1.94 4.91 -15.35
CA GLU A 336 -2.90 5.45 -16.33
C GLU A 336 -3.82 6.54 -15.74
N PRO A 337 -3.25 7.64 -15.18
CA PRO A 337 -4.04 8.72 -14.58
C PRO A 337 -5.06 9.34 -15.53
N GLU A 338 -4.84 9.24 -16.84
CA GLU A 338 -5.77 9.66 -17.90
C GLU A 338 -6.95 8.70 -18.14
N ALA A 339 -6.91 7.50 -17.61
CA ALA A 339 -7.94 6.50 -17.84
C ALA A 339 -9.32 7.02 -17.41
N HIS A 340 -10.29 6.88 -18.31
CA HIS A 340 -11.66 7.37 -18.13
C HIS A 340 -11.84 8.88 -18.01
N LEU A 341 -10.79 9.69 -18.27
CA LEU A 341 -10.88 11.14 -18.28
C LEU A 341 -11.21 11.67 -19.68
N HIS A 342 -12.11 12.65 -19.73
CA HIS A 342 -12.24 13.47 -20.93
C HIS A 342 -10.92 14.21 -21.20
N PRO A 343 -10.52 14.44 -22.47
CA PRO A 343 -9.26 15.13 -22.80
C PRO A 343 -9.02 16.44 -22.04
N GLN A 344 -10.04 17.23 -21.79
CA GLN A 344 -9.95 18.46 -21.00
C GLN A 344 -9.60 18.14 -19.53
N TRP A 345 -10.16 17.08 -18.96
CA TRP A 345 -9.87 16.67 -17.59
C TRP A 345 -8.48 16.04 -17.42
N THR A 346 -7.92 15.46 -18.49
CA THR A 346 -6.52 15.04 -18.49
C THR A 346 -5.58 16.22 -18.26
N VAL A 347 -5.87 17.36 -18.91
CA VAL A 347 -5.11 18.61 -18.72
C VAL A 347 -5.24 19.10 -17.28
N GLU A 348 -6.47 19.14 -16.74
CA GLU A 348 -6.71 19.56 -15.37
C GLU A 348 -6.06 18.60 -14.34
N TYR A 349 -6.02 17.32 -14.64
CA TYR A 349 -5.37 16.33 -13.76
C TYR A 349 -3.86 16.56 -13.70
N ALA A 350 -3.22 16.89 -14.83
CA ALA A 350 -1.81 17.29 -14.85
C ALA A 350 -1.57 18.55 -14.00
N ARG A 351 -2.47 19.55 -14.10
CA ARG A 351 -2.39 20.76 -13.27
C ARG A 351 -2.50 20.45 -11.76
N ILE A 352 -3.38 19.52 -11.37
CA ILE A 352 -3.48 19.07 -9.97
C ILE A 352 -2.19 18.38 -9.51
N ILE A 353 -1.62 17.47 -10.30
CA ILE A 353 -0.36 16.77 -9.97
C ILE A 353 0.77 17.79 -9.73
N THR A 354 0.97 18.72 -10.66
CA THR A 354 2.03 19.75 -10.54
C THR A 354 1.76 20.70 -9.37
N THR A 355 0.50 21.06 -9.10
CA THR A 355 0.14 21.91 -7.96
C THR A 355 0.37 21.18 -6.63
N LEU A 356 0.01 19.90 -6.52
CA LEU A 356 0.27 19.08 -5.32
C LEU A 356 1.77 18.95 -5.04
N HIS A 357 2.57 18.77 -6.08
CA HIS A 357 4.02 18.73 -5.92
C HIS A 357 4.55 20.09 -5.44
N ARG A 358 4.17 21.18 -6.11
CA ARG A 358 4.62 22.53 -5.77
C ARG A 358 4.18 22.99 -4.39
N GLU A 359 2.92 22.81 -4.02
CA GLU A 359 2.35 23.33 -2.78
C GLU A 359 2.61 22.44 -1.56
N LEU A 360 2.69 21.13 -1.74
CA LEU A 360 2.75 20.15 -0.66
C LEU A 360 3.98 19.23 -0.70
N GLY A 361 4.82 19.34 -1.73
CA GLY A 361 6.02 18.51 -1.88
C GLY A 361 5.74 17.05 -2.20
N VAL A 362 4.50 16.67 -2.56
CA VAL A 362 4.13 15.29 -2.88
C VAL A 362 4.99 14.77 -4.03
N LYS A 363 5.54 13.56 -3.87
CA LYS A 363 6.31 12.89 -4.92
C LYS A 363 5.40 11.98 -5.74
N PHE A 364 5.64 11.94 -7.05
CA PHE A 364 4.84 11.16 -7.97
C PHE A 364 5.68 10.19 -8.80
N LEU A 365 5.13 8.99 -9.00
CA LEU A 365 5.53 8.06 -10.06
C LEU A 365 4.29 7.77 -10.93
N LEU A 366 4.31 8.24 -12.15
CA LEU A 366 3.18 8.13 -13.08
C LEU A 366 3.54 7.18 -14.21
N ALA A 367 2.67 6.23 -14.52
CA ALA A 367 2.79 5.40 -15.71
C ALA A 367 1.67 5.79 -16.69
N THR A 368 2.04 6.29 -17.86
CA THR A 368 1.08 6.81 -18.85
C THR A 368 1.41 6.38 -20.27
N HIS A 369 0.37 6.34 -21.11
CA HIS A 369 0.48 6.23 -22.56
C HIS A 369 -0.16 7.44 -23.28
N SER A 370 -0.45 8.52 -22.53
CA SER A 370 -1.13 9.73 -23.05
C SER A 370 -0.14 10.84 -23.39
N PRO A 371 0.05 11.18 -24.69
CA PRO A 371 0.84 12.33 -25.08
C PRO A 371 0.31 13.64 -24.48
N ARG A 372 -1.01 13.75 -24.35
CA ARG A 372 -1.65 14.93 -23.77
C ARG A 372 -1.29 15.13 -22.30
N LEU A 373 -1.28 14.06 -21.50
CA LEU A 373 -0.85 14.17 -20.10
C LEU A 373 0.60 14.60 -20.00
N VAL A 374 1.49 13.99 -20.80
CA VAL A 374 2.92 14.35 -20.88
C VAL A 374 3.10 15.83 -21.21
N GLN A 375 2.44 16.31 -22.27
CA GLN A 375 2.48 17.70 -22.69
C GLN A 375 1.98 18.65 -21.59
N SER A 376 0.87 18.30 -20.95
CA SER A 376 0.27 19.14 -19.91
C SER A 376 1.15 19.20 -18.67
N LEU A 377 1.77 18.08 -18.25
CA LEU A 377 2.73 18.05 -17.15
C LEU A 377 3.95 18.94 -17.45
N SER A 378 4.52 18.82 -18.65
CA SER A 378 5.63 19.67 -19.08
C SER A 378 5.26 21.16 -19.07
N LEU A 379 4.06 21.49 -19.55
CA LEU A 379 3.56 22.88 -19.58
C LEU A 379 3.42 23.45 -18.17
N PHE A 380 2.69 22.77 -17.28
CA PHE A 380 2.45 23.30 -15.92
C PHE A 380 3.70 23.27 -15.04
N ALA A 381 4.60 22.32 -15.23
CA ALA A 381 5.87 22.31 -14.52
C ALA A 381 6.78 23.47 -14.94
N SER A 382 6.73 23.91 -16.20
CA SER A 382 7.53 25.03 -16.71
C SER A 382 7.13 26.39 -16.13
N GLU A 383 6.00 26.50 -15.42
CA GLU A 383 5.61 27.73 -14.72
C GLU A 383 6.55 28.09 -13.56
N GLU A 384 7.29 27.11 -13.03
CA GLU A 384 8.23 27.29 -11.94
C GLU A 384 9.50 26.46 -12.16
N GLU A 385 10.66 27.07 -12.05
CA GLU A 385 11.96 26.44 -12.35
C GLU A 385 12.25 25.20 -11.48
N GLU A 386 11.90 25.25 -10.18
CA GLU A 386 12.12 24.11 -9.28
C GLU A 386 11.23 22.92 -9.63
N THR A 387 9.97 23.18 -9.96
CA THR A 387 9.03 22.14 -10.42
C THR A 387 9.47 21.55 -11.75
N ALA A 388 9.95 22.39 -12.69
CA ALA A 388 10.50 21.93 -13.96
C ALA A 388 11.70 20.99 -13.78
N LYS A 389 12.65 21.33 -12.91
CA LYS A 389 13.83 20.50 -12.59
C LYS A 389 13.48 19.20 -11.86
N SER A 390 12.34 19.14 -11.20
CA SER A 390 11.86 17.96 -10.48
C SER A 390 11.05 17.00 -11.36
N LEU A 391 10.69 17.41 -12.59
CA LEU A 391 9.94 16.60 -13.54
C LEU A 391 10.89 15.80 -14.42
N LEU A 392 10.80 14.46 -14.35
CA LEU A 392 11.62 13.53 -15.12
C LEU A 392 10.74 12.66 -16.02
N PHE A 393 11.14 12.50 -17.26
CA PHE A 393 10.49 11.59 -18.20
C PHE A 393 11.38 10.42 -18.56
N TYR A 394 10.82 9.22 -18.46
CA TYR A 394 11.45 7.97 -18.89
C TYR A 394 10.62 7.35 -20.01
N MET A 395 11.25 7.03 -21.13
CA MET A 395 10.62 6.37 -22.27
C MET A 395 11.08 4.93 -22.39
N SER A 396 10.12 4.00 -22.60
CA SER A 396 10.43 2.62 -22.92
C SER A 396 10.80 2.44 -24.38
N GLU A 397 12.00 1.91 -24.63
CA GLU A 397 12.54 1.64 -25.97
C GLU A 397 12.75 0.12 -26.14
N PRO A 398 12.38 -0.46 -27.30
CA PRO A 398 12.64 -1.88 -27.57
C PRO A 398 14.13 -2.14 -27.77
N THR A 399 14.65 -3.24 -27.23
CA THR A 399 16.07 -3.59 -27.28
C THR A 399 16.44 -4.50 -28.46
N GLY A 400 15.46 -4.85 -29.32
CA GLY A 400 15.70 -5.72 -30.48
C GLY A 400 15.91 -7.20 -30.15
N THR A 401 15.68 -7.61 -28.90
CA THR A 401 15.78 -9.01 -28.46
C THR A 401 14.57 -9.84 -28.86
N THR A 402 14.70 -11.16 -28.87
CA THR A 402 13.58 -12.07 -29.07
C THR A 402 13.46 -12.98 -27.85
N PRO A 403 12.39 -12.95 -27.05
CA PRO A 403 11.23 -12.02 -27.16
C PRO A 403 11.61 -10.55 -26.93
N VAL A 404 10.80 -9.65 -27.48
CA VAL A 404 11.04 -8.18 -27.36
C VAL A 404 11.05 -7.79 -25.90
N ARG A 405 12.11 -7.09 -25.48
CA ARG A 405 12.26 -6.46 -24.17
C ARG A 405 12.46 -4.97 -24.33
N TYR A 406 12.35 -4.26 -23.22
CA TYR A 406 12.36 -2.79 -23.20
C TYR A 406 13.39 -2.28 -22.20
N ARG A 407 14.08 -1.20 -22.59
CA ARG A 407 14.91 -0.39 -21.72
C ARG A 407 14.19 0.91 -21.45
N PHE A 408 14.22 1.38 -20.21
CA PHE A 408 13.71 2.69 -19.84
C PHE A 408 14.84 3.69 -19.84
N ARG A 409 14.75 4.67 -20.73
CA ARG A 409 15.75 5.72 -20.88
C ARG A 409 15.18 7.06 -20.39
N GLU A 410 15.95 7.77 -19.57
CA GLU A 410 15.64 9.15 -19.20
C GLU A 410 15.79 10.05 -20.41
N LEU A 411 14.82 10.93 -20.63
CA LEU A 411 14.92 11.96 -21.66
C LEU A 411 15.72 13.14 -21.13
N THR A 412 16.64 13.65 -21.95
CA THR A 412 17.44 14.82 -21.61
C THR A 412 16.65 16.11 -21.82
N GLU A 413 17.06 17.20 -21.14
CA GLU A 413 16.46 18.51 -21.35
C GLU A 413 16.57 18.99 -22.81
N GLU A 414 17.66 18.62 -23.50
CA GLU A 414 17.90 18.99 -24.92
C GLU A 414 16.94 18.28 -25.86
N GLU A 415 16.61 16.99 -25.59
CA GLU A 415 15.66 16.22 -26.41
C GLU A 415 14.21 16.65 -26.16
N GLY A 416 13.93 17.15 -24.96
CA GLY A 416 12.58 17.49 -24.54
C GLY A 416 11.65 16.27 -24.56
N ILE A 417 10.37 16.49 -24.88
CA ILE A 417 9.34 15.46 -24.94
C ILE A 417 9.01 14.92 -26.33
N GLU A 418 9.70 15.43 -27.37
CA GLU A 418 9.47 15.05 -28.78
C GLU A 418 9.61 13.54 -29.06
N PRO A 419 10.59 12.80 -28.46
CA PRO A 419 10.69 11.37 -28.68
C PRO A 419 9.43 10.61 -28.22
N ILE A 420 8.74 11.10 -27.19
CA ILE A 420 7.50 10.49 -26.67
C ILE A 420 6.40 10.62 -27.72
N PHE A 421 6.24 11.80 -28.34
CA PHE A 421 5.23 12.01 -29.37
C PHE A 421 5.50 11.16 -30.61
N SER A 422 6.76 11.02 -31.01
CA SER A 422 7.14 10.15 -32.11
C SER A 422 6.76 8.69 -31.87
N CYS A 423 6.94 8.21 -30.64
CA CYS A 423 6.54 6.84 -30.26
C CYS A 423 5.01 6.65 -30.36
N PHE A 424 4.22 7.64 -29.99
CA PHE A 424 2.75 7.56 -30.05
C PHE A 424 2.16 7.79 -31.45
N ASN A 425 2.88 8.45 -32.32
CA ASN A 425 2.44 8.70 -33.71
C ASN A 425 2.48 7.45 -34.60
N THR A 426 3.11 6.36 -34.15
CA THR A 426 3.12 5.07 -34.89
C THR A 426 1.71 4.56 -35.23
N ALA A 427 0.70 4.92 -34.43
CA ALA A 427 -0.70 4.59 -34.72
C ALA A 427 -1.20 5.27 -36.00
N TYR A 428 -0.77 6.51 -36.27
CA TYR A 428 -1.10 7.20 -37.51
C TYR A 428 -0.38 6.59 -38.69
N ASP A 429 0.86 6.13 -38.54
CA ASP A 429 1.61 5.43 -39.58
C ASP A 429 0.92 4.11 -39.98
N VAL A 430 0.43 3.35 -39.01
CA VAL A 430 -0.37 2.16 -39.26
C VAL A 430 -1.68 2.49 -40.00
N MET A 431 -2.40 3.54 -39.58
CA MET A 431 -3.61 3.99 -40.27
C MET A 431 -3.31 4.41 -41.72
N ASN A 432 -2.21 5.15 -41.95
CA ASN A 432 -1.80 5.57 -43.27
C ASN A 432 -1.42 4.41 -44.19
N GLN A 433 -0.84 3.34 -43.66
CA GLN A 433 -0.59 2.12 -44.42
C GLN A 433 -1.89 1.48 -44.93
N TYR A 434 -2.92 1.36 -44.08
CA TYR A 434 -4.23 0.83 -44.51
C TYR A 434 -4.90 1.71 -45.56
N ILE A 435 -4.78 3.04 -45.44
CA ILE A 435 -5.35 3.99 -46.46
C ILE A 435 -4.59 3.88 -47.80
N ALA A 436 -3.30 3.58 -47.75
CA ALA A 436 -2.49 3.47 -48.98
C ALA A 436 -2.67 2.13 -49.72
N GLU A 437 -3.25 1.12 -49.07
CA GLU A 437 -3.54 -0.19 -49.64
C GLU A 437 -4.96 -0.26 -50.29
N GLU A 438 -5.81 0.74 -50.12
CA GLU A 438 -7.07 0.98 -50.85
C GLU A 438 -6.85 1.82 -52.13
#